data_18dfb5122f39ce2914cf995479b1b3b4
#
_entry.id   18dfb5122f39ce2914cf995479b1b3b4
#
_cell.length_a   1.000
_cell.length_b   1.000
_cell.length_c   1.000
_cell.angle_alpha   90.00
_cell.angle_beta   90.00
_cell.angle_gamma   90.00
#
_symmetry.space_group_name_H-M   'P 1'
#
loop_
_entity.id
_entity.type
_entity.pdbx_description
1 polymer ?
#
loop_
_entity_poly.entity_id
_entity_poly.type
_entity_poly.pdbx_seq_one_letter_code
_entity_poly.pdbx_strand_id
1 'polypeptide(L)'
;MISGQYIKKLAENAGFDLCGITPCKHLAENESYFREWLAKGYGSSLEYLERNLDKRFDVRHLVEGAQTVVVCAVSYKNPLGEGYPPGCRTKIASYARSRDYHPVLKRMLGTMLEALRRQYPGLTGRTFVDTAPLLEKQLAVEAGLGWIGRQSLLLTPQYGSYVLLGELVLTLPSDQYDAPFAGARCGRCRNCLDSCPTGAIVAPKVIDTNRCISCRTIEKESDSALPDLDGWIFGCDRCQSCCPHNQKAPMHRSPHFDPLFDPLTISDREWLAM
;
A
#
# COMPACT_ATOMS: atom_id res chain seq x y z
N MET A 1 -24.72 4.91 -15.20
CA MET A 1 -23.23 4.86 -15.22
C MET A 1 -22.68 6.09 -14.52
N ILE A 2 -21.55 5.95 -13.84
CA ILE A 2 -20.85 7.06 -13.18
C ILE A 2 -19.83 7.63 -14.16
N SER A 3 -19.68 8.96 -14.22
CA SER A 3 -18.62 9.58 -15.02
C SER A 3 -17.24 9.33 -14.38
N GLY A 4 -16.35 8.67 -15.13
CA GLY A 4 -14.97 8.44 -14.72
C GLY A 4 -14.19 9.76 -14.55
N GLN A 5 -14.45 10.75 -15.40
CA GLN A 5 -13.87 12.08 -15.24
C GLN A 5 -14.32 12.74 -13.93
N TYR A 6 -15.59 12.60 -13.55
CA TYR A 6 -16.09 13.15 -12.30
C TYR A 6 -15.47 12.46 -11.09
N ILE A 7 -15.31 11.12 -11.13
CA ILE A 7 -14.59 10.37 -10.07
C ILE A 7 -13.18 10.91 -9.89
N LYS A 8 -12.41 11.06 -10.98
CA LYS A 8 -11.04 11.58 -10.92
C LYS A 8 -10.97 13.02 -10.38
N LYS A 9 -11.94 13.85 -10.73
CA LYS A 9 -12.03 15.22 -10.18
C LYS A 9 -12.34 15.23 -8.68
N LEU A 10 -13.20 14.33 -8.22
CA LEU A 10 -13.48 14.20 -6.79
C LEU A 10 -12.25 13.71 -6.02
N ALA A 11 -11.46 12.79 -6.57
CA ALA A 11 -10.22 12.32 -5.96
C ALA A 11 -9.19 13.45 -5.82
N GLU A 12 -9.00 14.24 -6.88
CA GLU A 12 -8.14 15.43 -6.86
C GLU A 12 -8.59 16.43 -5.78
N ASN A 13 -9.89 16.75 -5.75
CA ASN A 13 -10.47 17.66 -4.77
C ASN A 13 -10.38 17.13 -3.32
N ALA A 14 -10.42 15.81 -3.13
CA ALA A 14 -10.23 15.18 -1.84
C ALA A 14 -8.76 15.14 -1.38
N GLY A 15 -7.81 15.49 -2.28
CA GLY A 15 -6.39 15.57 -1.99
C GLY A 15 -5.58 14.31 -2.31
N PHE A 16 -6.13 13.39 -3.09
CA PHE A 16 -5.36 12.25 -3.63
C PHE A 16 -4.42 12.70 -4.75
N ASP A 17 -3.25 12.08 -4.79
CA ASP A 17 -2.23 12.34 -5.82
C ASP A 17 -2.48 11.53 -7.11
N LEU A 18 -3.06 10.34 -6.98
CA LEU A 18 -3.40 9.45 -8.08
C LEU A 18 -4.80 8.86 -7.88
N CYS A 19 -5.49 8.63 -9.00
CA CYS A 19 -6.78 7.94 -9.03
C CYS A 19 -6.90 7.14 -10.32
N GLY A 20 -7.28 5.88 -10.19
CA GLY A 20 -7.58 4.99 -11.29
C GLY A 20 -8.87 4.22 -11.06
N ILE A 21 -9.47 3.73 -12.13
CA ILE A 21 -10.78 3.10 -12.12
C ILE A 21 -10.69 1.77 -12.86
N THR A 22 -11.11 0.68 -12.21
CA THR A 22 -11.14 -0.65 -12.81
C THR A 22 -12.50 -1.33 -12.61
N PRO A 23 -12.96 -2.19 -13.53
CA PRO A 23 -14.17 -2.99 -13.28
C PRO A 23 -13.91 -4.02 -12.18
N CYS A 24 -14.97 -4.38 -11.44
CA CYS A 24 -14.90 -5.52 -10.54
C CYS A 24 -14.72 -6.81 -11.32
N LYS A 25 -13.71 -7.59 -10.97
CA LYS A 25 -13.44 -8.90 -11.57
C LYS A 25 -12.76 -9.83 -10.58
N HIS A 26 -12.84 -11.11 -10.83
CA HIS A 26 -12.05 -12.10 -10.11
C HIS A 26 -10.57 -12.04 -10.56
N LEU A 27 -9.65 -11.99 -9.61
CA LEU A 27 -8.21 -11.92 -9.84
C LEU A 27 -7.58 -13.32 -9.84
N ALA A 28 -7.95 -14.16 -10.81
CA ALA A 28 -7.63 -15.59 -10.86
C ALA A 28 -6.11 -15.88 -10.87
N GLU A 29 -5.33 -15.11 -11.64
CA GLU A 29 -3.87 -15.28 -11.68
C GLU A 29 -3.22 -14.97 -10.33
N ASN A 30 -3.74 -13.94 -9.64
CA ASN A 30 -3.25 -13.58 -8.31
C ASN A 30 -3.65 -14.61 -7.27
N GLU A 31 -4.82 -15.23 -7.40
CA GLU A 31 -5.26 -16.31 -6.53
C GLU A 31 -4.32 -17.52 -6.65
N SER A 32 -4.01 -17.98 -7.86
CA SER A 32 -3.09 -19.08 -8.10
C SER A 32 -1.71 -18.80 -7.48
N TYR A 33 -1.15 -17.63 -7.80
CA TYR A 33 0.13 -17.20 -7.22
C TYR A 33 0.12 -17.15 -5.68
N PHE A 34 -0.94 -16.63 -5.08
CA PHE A 34 -1.05 -16.48 -3.63
C PHE A 34 -1.16 -17.83 -2.93
N ARG A 35 -1.92 -18.77 -3.50
CA ARG A 35 -2.04 -20.15 -2.98
C ARG A 35 -0.71 -20.88 -3.03
N GLU A 36 0.05 -20.74 -4.12
CA GLU A 36 1.42 -21.30 -4.22
C GLU A 36 2.36 -20.68 -3.20
N TRP A 37 2.25 -19.37 -2.96
CA TRP A 37 3.04 -18.65 -1.97
C TRP A 37 2.74 -19.14 -0.54
N LEU A 38 1.46 -19.35 -0.20
CA LEU A 38 1.05 -19.95 1.08
C LEU A 38 1.57 -21.39 1.21
N ALA A 39 1.44 -22.20 0.16
CA ALA A 39 1.90 -23.60 0.16
C ALA A 39 3.42 -23.74 0.38
N LYS A 40 4.21 -22.71 0.03
CA LYS A 40 5.64 -22.62 0.33
C LYS A 40 5.95 -22.21 1.79
N GLY A 41 4.93 -21.95 2.61
CA GLY A 41 5.07 -21.52 4.00
C GLY A 41 5.59 -20.08 4.17
N TYR A 42 5.58 -19.27 3.12
CA TYR A 42 6.10 -17.91 3.19
C TYR A 42 5.21 -16.94 3.99
N GLY A 43 3.96 -17.30 4.24
CA GLY A 43 2.98 -16.55 5.03
C GLY A 43 2.65 -17.18 6.37
N SER A 44 3.38 -18.21 6.84
CA SER A 44 2.98 -19.04 7.98
C SER A 44 2.79 -18.29 9.30
N SER A 45 3.35 -17.10 9.43
CA SER A 45 3.16 -16.24 10.61
C SER A 45 1.97 -15.29 10.50
N LEU A 46 1.25 -15.30 9.40
CA LEU A 46 0.15 -14.40 9.07
C LEU A 46 -1.12 -15.21 8.81
N GLU A 47 -1.62 -15.90 9.83
CA GLU A 47 -2.79 -16.80 9.72
C GLU A 47 -4.03 -16.13 9.11
N TYR A 48 -4.19 -14.80 9.30
CA TYR A 48 -5.30 -14.06 8.72
C TYR A 48 -5.28 -14.04 7.19
N LEU A 49 -4.14 -14.29 6.56
CA LEU A 49 -4.02 -14.36 5.10
C LEU A 49 -4.71 -15.60 4.52
N GLU A 50 -4.87 -16.66 5.30
CA GLU A 50 -5.58 -17.86 4.88
C GLU A 50 -7.11 -17.71 4.97
N ARG A 51 -7.57 -16.65 5.67
CA ARG A 51 -8.99 -16.38 5.87
C ARG A 51 -9.57 -15.52 4.75
N ASN A 52 -10.84 -15.72 4.44
CA ASN A 52 -11.59 -14.91 3.45
C ASN A 52 -10.91 -14.83 2.07
N LEU A 53 -10.36 -15.94 1.59
CA LEU A 53 -9.69 -16.00 0.29
C LEU A 53 -10.64 -15.61 -0.86
N ASP A 54 -11.90 -16.04 -0.81
CA ASP A 54 -12.95 -15.66 -1.74
C ASP A 54 -13.11 -14.15 -1.89
N LYS A 55 -13.16 -13.44 -0.76
CA LYS A 55 -13.26 -11.97 -0.73
C LYS A 55 -11.98 -11.29 -1.19
N ARG A 56 -10.83 -11.90 -0.92
CA ARG A 56 -9.52 -11.35 -1.26
C ARG A 56 -9.30 -11.24 -2.76
N PHE A 57 -9.82 -12.20 -3.50
CA PHE A 57 -9.64 -12.25 -4.96
C PHE A 57 -10.83 -11.70 -5.74
N ASP A 58 -11.96 -11.45 -5.07
CA ASP A 58 -13.14 -10.90 -5.72
C ASP A 58 -13.88 -9.94 -4.79
N VAL A 59 -13.77 -8.66 -5.08
CA VAL A 59 -14.38 -7.58 -4.28
C VAL A 59 -15.91 -7.64 -4.25
N ARG A 60 -16.55 -8.38 -5.19
CA ARG A 60 -18.00 -8.59 -5.23
C ARG A 60 -18.51 -9.38 -4.03
N HIS A 61 -17.64 -10.15 -3.38
CA HIS A 61 -17.94 -10.82 -2.10
C HIS A 61 -17.86 -9.89 -0.87
N LEU A 62 -17.36 -8.67 -1.03
CA LEU A 62 -17.32 -7.65 0.02
C LEU A 62 -18.44 -6.64 -0.10
N VAL A 63 -18.86 -6.35 -1.33
CA VAL A 63 -19.94 -5.39 -1.64
C VAL A 63 -20.87 -6.02 -2.66
N GLU A 64 -22.06 -6.37 -2.22
CA GLU A 64 -23.09 -6.95 -3.10
C GLU A 64 -23.45 -5.97 -4.21
N GLY A 65 -23.54 -6.48 -5.45
CA GLY A 65 -23.78 -5.67 -6.63
C GLY A 65 -22.63 -4.78 -7.09
N ALA A 66 -21.41 -4.98 -6.55
CA ALA A 66 -20.23 -4.21 -6.95
C ALA A 66 -19.93 -4.35 -8.45
N GLN A 67 -19.67 -3.21 -9.10
CA GLN A 67 -19.35 -3.14 -10.53
C GLN A 67 -18.04 -2.36 -10.80
N THR A 68 -17.71 -1.39 -9.95
CA THR A 68 -16.56 -0.50 -10.13
C THR A 68 -15.68 -0.44 -8.89
N VAL A 69 -14.38 -0.53 -9.08
CA VAL A 69 -13.37 -0.20 -8.05
C VAL A 69 -12.66 1.08 -8.46
N VAL A 70 -12.67 2.07 -7.58
CA VAL A 70 -11.84 3.27 -7.70
C VAL A 70 -10.69 3.11 -6.75
N VAL A 71 -9.46 3.15 -7.24
CA VAL A 71 -8.25 3.09 -6.43
C VAL A 71 -7.62 4.47 -6.39
N CYS A 72 -7.45 4.98 -5.19
CA CYS A 72 -6.80 6.26 -4.92
C CYS A 72 -5.47 6.06 -4.21
N ALA A 73 -4.51 6.91 -4.50
CA ALA A 73 -3.22 6.89 -3.84
C ALA A 73 -2.80 8.30 -3.41
N VAL A 74 -2.12 8.38 -2.26
CA VAL A 74 -1.50 9.61 -1.76
C VAL A 74 -0.06 9.34 -1.37
N SER A 75 0.85 10.25 -1.76
CA SER A 75 2.27 10.15 -1.41
C SER A 75 2.50 10.53 0.06
N TYR A 76 3.37 9.75 0.71
CA TYR A 76 3.87 10.03 2.06
C TYR A 76 5.39 10.25 2.10
N LYS A 77 6.06 10.35 0.94
CA LYS A 77 7.50 10.55 0.91
C LYS A 77 7.89 11.84 1.63
N ASN A 78 8.75 11.71 2.62
CA ASN A 78 9.31 12.82 3.40
C ASN A 78 10.86 12.77 3.35
N PRO A 79 11.58 13.82 3.78
CA PRO A 79 13.05 13.86 3.72
C PRO A 79 13.74 12.70 4.43
N LEU A 80 13.12 12.15 5.48
CA LEU A 80 13.65 11.00 6.23
C LEU A 80 13.43 9.65 5.50
N GLY A 81 12.66 9.62 4.41
CA GLY A 81 12.43 8.43 3.58
C GLY A 81 13.66 7.99 2.79
N GLU A 82 14.69 8.83 2.68
CA GLU A 82 15.92 8.52 1.94
C GLU A 82 16.89 7.59 2.70
N GLY A 83 16.58 7.24 3.92
CA GLY A 83 17.32 6.31 4.76
C GLY A 83 17.84 6.95 6.04
N TYR A 84 18.34 6.10 6.92
CA TYR A 84 18.95 6.52 8.18
C TYR A 84 20.47 6.62 8.04
N PRO A 85 21.14 7.51 8.78
CA PRO A 85 22.58 7.54 8.82
C PRO A 85 23.15 6.24 9.39
N PRO A 86 24.38 5.89 9.04
CA PRO A 86 25.06 4.74 9.61
C PRO A 86 25.08 4.77 11.12
N GLY A 87 24.85 3.63 11.78
CA GLY A 87 24.88 3.52 13.25
C GLY A 87 23.61 3.99 13.95
N CYS A 88 22.58 4.45 13.25
CA CYS A 88 21.29 4.75 13.88
C CYS A 88 20.69 3.47 14.48
N ARG A 89 20.43 3.50 15.81
CA ARG A 89 19.95 2.34 16.55
C ARG A 89 18.43 2.21 16.60
N THR A 90 17.72 3.30 16.29
CA THR A 90 16.25 3.37 16.39
C THR A 90 15.69 3.81 15.05
N LYS A 91 15.12 2.87 14.29
CA LYS A 91 14.57 3.11 12.95
C LYS A 91 13.10 2.79 12.90
N ILE A 92 12.33 3.68 12.28
CA ILE A 92 10.88 3.52 12.03
C ILE A 92 10.62 3.73 10.55
N ALA A 93 9.75 2.94 9.96
CA ALA A 93 9.33 3.12 8.58
C ALA A 93 8.71 4.50 8.35
N SER A 94 8.99 5.10 7.20
CA SER A 94 8.61 6.49 6.88
C SER A 94 7.11 6.74 7.02
N TYR A 95 6.27 5.77 6.63
CA TYR A 95 4.82 5.92 6.70
C TYR A 95 4.30 6.06 8.14
N ALA A 96 5.00 5.46 9.11
CA ALA A 96 4.62 5.45 10.52
C ALA A 96 5.10 6.69 11.31
N ARG A 97 5.78 7.62 10.67
CA ARG A 97 6.25 8.87 11.31
C ARG A 97 5.25 10.00 11.24
N SER A 98 4.21 9.85 10.45
CA SER A 98 3.15 10.82 10.29
C SER A 98 1.90 10.39 11.06
N ARG A 99 0.82 11.13 10.90
CA ARG A 99 -0.49 10.74 11.45
C ARG A 99 -0.92 9.40 10.89
N ASP A 100 -1.68 8.64 11.69
CA ASP A 100 -2.33 7.42 11.21
C ASP A 100 -3.12 7.70 9.93
N TYR A 101 -2.72 7.02 8.86
CA TYR A 101 -3.29 7.22 7.54
C TYR A 101 -4.70 6.65 7.40
N HIS A 102 -5.09 5.65 8.19
CA HIS A 102 -6.38 5.00 8.09
C HIS A 102 -7.54 6.00 8.23
N PRO A 103 -7.66 6.81 9.32
CA PRO A 103 -8.73 7.79 9.44
C PRO A 103 -8.62 8.92 8.41
N VAL A 104 -7.41 9.27 7.98
CA VAL A 104 -7.20 10.31 6.96
C VAL A 104 -7.78 9.86 5.63
N LEU A 105 -7.35 8.70 5.12
CA LEU A 105 -7.82 8.18 3.83
C LEU A 105 -9.31 7.82 3.88
N LYS A 106 -9.79 7.23 4.97
CA LYS A 106 -11.23 6.94 5.15
C LYS A 106 -12.08 8.21 5.03
N ARG A 107 -11.64 9.34 5.59
CA ARG A 107 -12.31 10.62 5.47
C ARG A 107 -12.31 11.13 4.03
N MET A 108 -11.14 11.09 3.36
CA MET A 108 -11.00 11.52 1.97
C MET A 108 -11.92 10.70 1.05
N LEU A 109 -11.89 9.39 1.16
CA LEU A 109 -12.77 8.48 0.41
C LEU A 109 -14.25 8.67 0.76
N GLY A 110 -14.57 8.90 2.03
CA GLY A 110 -15.92 9.19 2.51
C GLY A 110 -16.51 10.43 1.84
N THR A 111 -15.72 11.51 1.74
CA THR A 111 -16.13 12.74 1.04
C THR A 111 -16.45 12.47 -0.44
N MET A 112 -15.63 11.67 -1.10
CA MET A 112 -15.90 11.26 -2.48
C MET A 112 -17.19 10.44 -2.61
N LEU A 113 -17.37 9.45 -1.73
CA LEU A 113 -18.55 8.58 -1.75
C LEU A 113 -19.84 9.36 -1.50
N GLU A 114 -19.84 10.31 -0.58
CA GLU A 114 -20.97 11.19 -0.32
C GLU A 114 -21.31 12.08 -1.53
N ALA A 115 -20.30 12.63 -2.19
CA ALA A 115 -20.50 13.44 -3.40
C ALA A 115 -21.08 12.59 -4.54
N LEU A 116 -20.59 11.36 -4.71
CA LEU A 116 -21.11 10.41 -5.70
C LEU A 116 -22.57 10.02 -5.41
N ARG A 117 -22.90 9.74 -4.16
CA ARG A 117 -24.29 9.41 -3.76
C ARG A 117 -25.28 10.55 -4.02
N ARG A 118 -24.83 11.81 -3.83
CA ARG A 118 -25.66 12.98 -4.15
C ARG A 118 -25.91 13.11 -5.64
N GLN A 119 -24.89 12.81 -6.47
CA GLN A 119 -24.98 12.96 -7.93
C GLN A 119 -25.69 11.78 -8.61
N TYR A 120 -25.58 10.59 -8.06
CA TYR A 120 -26.10 9.35 -8.66
C TYR A 120 -27.07 8.65 -7.70
N PRO A 121 -28.39 8.96 -7.77
CA PRO A 121 -29.41 8.28 -6.96
C PRO A 121 -29.35 6.76 -7.14
N GLY A 122 -29.43 6.01 -6.04
CA GLY A 122 -29.32 4.55 -6.04
C GLY A 122 -27.90 4.00 -6.02
N LEU A 123 -26.86 4.84 -6.09
CA LEU A 123 -25.50 4.42 -5.87
C LEU A 123 -25.29 3.99 -4.41
N THR A 124 -24.80 2.78 -4.22
CA THR A 124 -24.23 2.32 -2.96
C THR A 124 -22.76 1.98 -3.13
N GLY A 125 -22.05 1.82 -2.04
CA GLY A 125 -20.64 1.49 -2.07
C GLY A 125 -20.01 1.58 -0.69
N ARG A 126 -18.76 1.13 -0.61
CA ARG A 126 -17.96 1.11 0.63
C ARG A 126 -16.55 1.61 0.37
N THR A 127 -15.97 2.20 1.40
CA THR A 127 -14.57 2.62 1.44
C THR A 127 -13.72 1.55 2.10
N PHE A 128 -12.51 1.34 1.60
CA PHE A 128 -11.54 0.43 2.17
C PHE A 128 -10.18 1.12 2.29
N VAL A 129 -9.46 0.81 3.36
CA VAL A 129 -8.08 1.25 3.62
C VAL A 129 -7.46 0.17 4.47
N ASP A 130 -6.57 -0.64 3.93
CA ASP A 130 -5.73 -1.67 4.56
C ASP A 130 -6.47 -2.77 5.36
N THR A 131 -7.54 -2.45 6.07
CA THR A 131 -8.19 -3.33 7.06
C THR A 131 -9.13 -4.40 6.49
N ALA A 132 -9.26 -4.52 5.18
CA ALA A 132 -10.12 -5.50 4.51
C ALA A 132 -9.30 -6.54 3.73
N PRO A 133 -9.86 -7.74 3.47
CA PRO A 133 -9.19 -8.73 2.64
C PRO A 133 -9.26 -8.34 1.15
N LEU A 134 -8.52 -7.31 0.78
CA LEU A 134 -8.36 -6.81 -0.59
C LEU A 134 -6.91 -6.96 -1.05
N LEU A 135 -6.71 -7.19 -2.35
CA LEU A 135 -5.40 -7.07 -2.99
C LEU A 135 -5.19 -5.64 -3.50
N GLU A 136 -5.13 -4.66 -2.60
CA GLU A 136 -5.07 -3.23 -2.91
C GLU A 136 -4.01 -2.90 -3.97
N LYS A 137 -2.78 -3.41 -3.80
CA LYS A 137 -1.69 -3.19 -4.77
C LYS A 137 -2.00 -3.77 -6.15
N GLN A 138 -2.69 -4.91 -6.23
CA GLN A 138 -3.07 -5.48 -7.51
C GLN A 138 -4.23 -4.71 -8.14
N LEU A 139 -5.22 -4.29 -7.35
CA LEU A 139 -6.28 -3.40 -7.83
C LEU A 139 -5.71 -2.07 -8.36
N ALA A 140 -4.66 -1.56 -7.74
CA ALA A 140 -3.95 -0.37 -8.23
C ALA A 140 -3.26 -0.62 -9.59
N VAL A 141 -2.72 -1.82 -9.82
CA VAL A 141 -2.18 -2.20 -11.15
C VAL A 141 -3.29 -2.29 -12.17
N GLU A 142 -4.42 -2.93 -11.83
CA GLU A 142 -5.59 -3.05 -12.71
C GLU A 142 -6.20 -1.67 -13.05
N ALA A 143 -6.13 -0.73 -12.12
CA ALA A 143 -6.58 0.66 -12.29
C ALA A 143 -5.50 1.57 -12.94
N GLY A 144 -4.39 1.02 -13.43
CA GLY A 144 -3.39 1.75 -14.20
C GLY A 144 -2.42 2.61 -13.39
N LEU A 145 -2.40 2.52 -12.05
CA LEU A 145 -1.56 3.40 -11.21
C LEU A 145 -0.06 3.08 -11.30
N GLY A 146 0.28 1.83 -11.58
CA GLY A 146 1.68 1.41 -11.62
C GLY A 146 1.85 -0.09 -11.75
N TRP A 147 2.99 -0.61 -11.33
CA TRP A 147 3.34 -2.04 -11.42
C TRP A 147 3.84 -2.58 -10.09
N ILE A 148 3.77 -3.88 -9.89
CA ILE A 148 4.40 -4.53 -8.73
C ILE A 148 5.91 -4.62 -8.97
N GLY A 149 6.67 -3.93 -8.12
CA GLY A 149 8.13 -3.95 -8.11
C GLY A 149 8.70 -5.29 -7.63
N ARG A 150 10.02 -5.46 -7.80
CA ARG A 150 10.71 -6.68 -7.35
C ARG A 150 10.64 -6.88 -5.83
N GLN A 151 10.43 -5.81 -5.05
CA GLN A 151 10.20 -5.82 -3.60
C GLN A 151 8.74 -6.07 -3.20
N SER A 152 7.87 -6.47 -4.13
CA SER A 152 6.42 -6.72 -3.91
C SER A 152 5.59 -5.52 -3.48
N LEU A 153 6.10 -4.30 -3.62
CA LEU A 153 5.32 -3.09 -3.43
C LEU A 153 4.81 -2.56 -4.77
N LEU A 154 3.72 -1.81 -4.73
CA LEU A 154 3.31 -1.00 -5.88
C LEU A 154 4.38 0.06 -6.14
N LEU A 155 4.77 0.21 -7.39
CA LEU A 155 5.61 1.30 -7.88
C LEU A 155 4.79 2.12 -8.88
N THR A 156 4.63 3.39 -8.61
CA THR A 156 3.99 4.34 -9.52
C THR A 156 5.07 5.11 -10.31
N PRO A 157 4.79 5.54 -11.55
CA PRO A 157 5.76 6.31 -12.33
C PRO A 157 6.17 7.62 -11.66
N GLN A 158 5.23 8.28 -10.95
CA GLN A 158 5.42 9.61 -10.38
C GLN A 158 5.98 9.58 -8.96
N TYR A 159 5.45 8.70 -8.10
CA TYR A 159 5.70 8.73 -6.64
C TYR A 159 6.46 7.51 -6.13
N GLY A 160 6.98 6.65 -7.03
CA GLY A 160 7.64 5.42 -6.62
C GLY A 160 6.71 4.52 -5.79
N SER A 161 7.24 3.93 -4.72
CA SER A 161 6.46 3.10 -3.79
C SER A 161 6.05 3.81 -2.49
N TYR A 162 6.37 5.10 -2.34
CA TYR A 162 5.96 5.89 -1.18
C TYR A 162 4.52 6.40 -1.31
N VAL A 163 3.59 5.47 -1.49
CA VAL A 163 2.16 5.76 -1.63
C VAL A 163 1.33 4.90 -0.68
N LEU A 164 0.32 5.50 -0.08
CA LEU A 164 -0.73 4.85 0.69
C LEU A 164 -1.96 4.71 -0.21
N LEU A 165 -2.63 3.57 -0.14
CA LEU A 165 -3.74 3.22 -0.99
C LEU A 165 -5.07 3.29 -0.23
N GLY A 166 -6.13 3.51 -0.98
CA GLY A 166 -7.49 3.38 -0.48
C GLY A 166 -8.47 3.23 -1.63
N GLU A 167 -9.53 2.47 -1.42
CA GLU A 167 -10.46 2.07 -2.45
C GLU A 167 -11.90 2.49 -2.14
N LEU A 168 -12.63 2.81 -3.24
CA LEU A 168 -14.09 2.83 -3.26
C LEU A 168 -14.56 1.65 -4.11
N VAL A 169 -15.39 0.79 -3.54
CA VAL A 169 -16.10 -0.26 -4.30
C VAL A 169 -17.55 0.19 -4.46
N LEU A 170 -18.00 0.36 -5.71
CA LEU A 170 -19.24 1.01 -6.08
C LEU A 170 -20.16 0.05 -6.85
N THR A 171 -21.49 0.18 -6.65
CA THR A 171 -22.49 -0.70 -7.27
C THR A 171 -22.99 -0.24 -8.65
N LEU A 172 -22.53 0.88 -9.14
CA LEU A 172 -22.81 1.32 -10.51
C LEU A 172 -21.57 1.21 -11.40
N PRO A 173 -21.72 0.90 -12.68
CA PRO A 173 -20.60 0.88 -13.63
C PRO A 173 -20.11 2.30 -13.93
N SER A 174 -18.83 2.45 -14.21
CA SER A 174 -18.25 3.68 -14.75
C SER A 174 -18.41 3.71 -16.28
N ASP A 175 -18.52 4.91 -16.84
CA ASP A 175 -18.50 5.14 -18.29
C ASP A 175 -17.09 4.96 -18.89
N GLN A 176 -16.06 4.99 -18.04
CA GLN A 176 -14.66 4.82 -18.42
C GLN A 176 -13.89 4.03 -17.36
N TYR A 177 -13.10 3.06 -17.81
CA TYR A 177 -12.12 2.34 -17.01
C TYR A 177 -10.71 2.61 -17.52
N ASP A 178 -9.76 2.65 -16.61
CA ASP A 178 -8.34 2.76 -16.96
C ASP A 178 -7.80 1.38 -17.38
N ALA A 179 -6.86 1.38 -18.32
CA ALA A 179 -6.19 0.16 -18.71
C ALA A 179 -5.21 -0.29 -17.61
N PRO A 180 -5.08 -1.60 -17.35
CA PRO A 180 -4.06 -2.10 -16.45
C PRO A 180 -2.67 -1.60 -16.84
N PHE A 181 -1.84 -1.31 -15.83
CA PHE A 181 -0.50 -0.79 -16.10
C PHE A 181 0.35 -1.85 -16.80
N ALA A 182 0.76 -1.55 -18.03
CA ALA A 182 1.52 -2.48 -18.86
C ALA A 182 3.01 -2.50 -18.51
N GLY A 183 3.50 -3.70 -18.19
CA GLY A 183 4.93 -3.98 -18.01
C GLY A 183 5.50 -3.49 -16.68
N ALA A 184 6.62 -4.09 -16.28
CA ALA A 184 7.37 -3.69 -15.10
C ALA A 184 8.63 -2.92 -15.51
N ARG A 185 8.91 -1.79 -14.85
CA ARG A 185 10.06 -0.92 -15.18
C ARG A 185 11.30 -1.17 -14.30
N CYS A 186 11.34 -2.26 -13.56
CA CYS A 186 12.51 -2.64 -12.75
C CYS A 186 13.68 -3.16 -13.58
N GLY A 187 13.44 -3.68 -14.78
CA GLY A 187 14.48 -4.24 -15.64
C GLY A 187 15.34 -5.30 -14.92
N ARG A 188 16.66 -5.15 -15.02
CA ARG A 188 17.65 -6.05 -14.37
C ARG A 188 18.07 -5.58 -12.97
N CYS A 189 17.53 -4.47 -12.47
CA CYS A 189 17.88 -3.91 -11.16
C CYS A 189 17.62 -4.93 -10.03
N ARG A 190 18.55 -5.03 -9.10
CA ARG A 190 18.49 -5.93 -7.94
C ARG A 190 18.61 -5.21 -6.60
N ASN A 191 18.68 -3.89 -6.58
CA ASN A 191 18.99 -3.11 -5.38
C ASN A 191 18.15 -3.53 -4.15
N CYS A 192 16.84 -3.71 -4.32
CA CYS A 192 15.95 -4.10 -3.21
C CYS A 192 16.21 -5.52 -2.70
N LEU A 193 16.59 -6.46 -3.60
CA LEU A 193 16.94 -7.83 -3.21
C LEU A 193 18.28 -7.84 -2.44
N ASP A 194 19.26 -7.15 -2.97
CA ASP A 194 20.62 -7.14 -2.44
C ASP A 194 20.76 -6.30 -1.16
N SER A 195 19.86 -5.32 -0.96
CA SER A 195 19.82 -4.48 0.24
C SER A 195 19.01 -5.08 1.40
N CYS A 196 18.28 -6.17 1.18
CA CYS A 196 17.47 -6.77 2.24
C CYS A 196 18.38 -7.49 3.26
N PRO A 197 18.50 -7.02 4.52
CA PRO A 197 19.49 -7.55 5.45
C PRO A 197 19.19 -8.99 5.89
N THR A 198 17.92 -9.40 5.82
CA THR A 198 17.48 -10.75 6.18
C THR A 198 17.30 -11.66 4.97
N GLY A 199 17.48 -11.15 3.75
CA GLY A 199 17.20 -11.88 2.51
C GLY A 199 15.73 -12.31 2.40
N ALA A 200 14.81 -11.54 2.95
CA ALA A 200 13.37 -11.83 2.89
C ALA A 200 12.80 -11.80 1.47
N ILE A 201 13.41 -11.03 0.55
CA ILE A 201 13.01 -11.02 -0.86
C ILE A 201 13.70 -12.19 -1.55
N VAL A 202 13.12 -13.37 -1.50
CA VAL A 202 13.70 -14.65 -1.95
C VAL A 202 13.77 -14.77 -3.48
N ALA A 203 12.91 -14.05 -4.18
CA ALA A 203 12.91 -13.91 -5.63
C ALA A 203 12.21 -12.59 -6.02
N PRO A 204 12.34 -12.10 -7.25
CA PRO A 204 11.56 -10.93 -7.70
C PRO A 204 10.07 -11.10 -7.44
N LYS A 205 9.47 -10.17 -6.69
CA LYS A 205 8.07 -10.14 -6.25
C LYS A 205 7.67 -11.21 -5.22
N VAL A 206 8.62 -11.98 -4.69
CA VAL A 206 8.35 -13.03 -3.71
C VAL A 206 9.02 -12.68 -2.38
N ILE A 207 8.22 -12.47 -1.36
CA ILE A 207 8.70 -12.21 0.01
C ILE A 207 8.38 -13.41 0.90
N ASP A 208 9.38 -13.88 1.62
CA ASP A 208 9.21 -14.73 2.79
C ASP A 208 8.95 -13.83 4.00
N THR A 209 7.70 -13.74 4.45
CA THR A 209 7.31 -12.85 5.56
C THR A 209 7.92 -13.29 6.89
N ASN A 210 8.30 -14.56 7.03
CA ASN A 210 8.97 -15.05 8.24
C ASN A 210 10.35 -14.40 8.45
N ARG A 211 10.94 -13.89 7.38
CA ARG A 211 12.25 -13.23 7.37
C ARG A 211 12.13 -11.70 7.26
N CYS A 212 10.95 -11.16 6.90
CA CYS A 212 10.77 -9.73 6.68
C CYS A 212 10.75 -8.96 8.00
N ILE A 213 11.66 -7.98 8.16
CA ILE A 213 11.72 -7.11 9.35
C ILE A 213 10.39 -6.37 9.54
N SER A 214 9.81 -5.81 8.48
CA SER A 214 8.54 -5.10 8.55
C SER A 214 7.42 -6.01 9.09
N CYS A 215 7.30 -7.24 8.57
CA CYS A 215 6.33 -8.20 9.07
C CYS A 215 6.56 -8.53 10.55
N ARG A 216 7.80 -8.69 10.95
CA ARG A 216 8.15 -9.07 12.33
C ARG A 216 7.90 -7.96 13.34
N THR A 217 8.04 -6.72 12.94
CA THR A 217 7.90 -5.55 13.85
C THR A 217 6.49 -4.96 13.86
N ILE A 218 5.65 -5.30 12.89
CA ILE A 218 4.27 -4.79 12.79
C ILE A 218 3.26 -5.87 13.16
N GLU A 219 3.43 -7.09 12.61
CA GLU A 219 2.40 -8.12 12.61
C GLU A 219 2.58 -9.16 13.73
N LYS A 220 3.73 -9.15 14.39
CA LYS A 220 4.01 -10.11 15.47
C LYS A 220 4.15 -9.40 16.80
N GLU A 221 3.58 -10.02 17.84
CA GLU A 221 3.95 -9.69 19.21
C GLU A 221 5.44 -9.98 19.40
N SER A 222 6.13 -9.12 20.15
CA SER A 222 7.57 -9.19 20.37
C SER A 222 7.94 -10.54 21.01
N ASP A 223 8.52 -11.43 20.24
CA ASP A 223 9.18 -12.62 20.75
C ASP A 223 10.59 -12.23 21.19
N SER A 224 10.96 -12.59 22.43
CA SER A 224 12.25 -12.26 23.07
C SER A 224 13.49 -12.79 22.32
N ALA A 225 13.31 -13.59 21.29
CA ALA A 225 14.36 -14.22 20.49
C ALA A 225 14.54 -13.60 19.08
N LEU A 226 14.19 -12.32 18.90
CA LEU A 226 14.37 -11.67 17.60
C LEU A 226 15.86 -11.53 17.27
N PRO A 227 16.30 -11.95 16.07
CA PRO A 227 17.64 -11.61 15.57
C PRO A 227 17.79 -10.11 15.45
N ASP A 228 19.01 -9.63 15.33
CA ASP A 228 19.29 -8.21 15.08
C ASP A 228 18.46 -7.72 13.89
N LEU A 229 17.54 -6.80 14.18
CA LEU A 229 16.64 -6.19 13.19
C LEU A 229 17.27 -4.94 12.55
N ASP A 230 18.60 -4.82 12.56
CA ASP A 230 19.33 -3.67 12.00
C ASP A 230 18.82 -2.31 12.58
N GLY A 231 18.41 -2.32 13.84
CA GLY A 231 17.87 -1.15 14.53
C GLY A 231 16.43 -0.77 14.18
N TRP A 232 15.73 -1.54 13.34
CA TRP A 232 14.32 -1.30 13.05
C TRP A 232 13.43 -1.75 14.21
N ILE A 233 12.64 -0.83 14.74
CA ILE A 233 11.69 -1.10 15.83
C ILE A 233 10.24 -1.13 15.35
N PHE A 234 9.94 -0.49 14.19
CA PHE A 234 8.63 -0.53 13.57
C PHE A 234 8.73 -0.37 12.04
N GLY A 235 8.29 -1.38 11.30
CA GLY A 235 8.40 -1.41 9.83
C GLY A 235 9.86 -1.53 9.36
N CYS A 236 10.08 -1.37 8.05
CA CYS A 236 11.41 -1.37 7.45
C CYS A 236 11.35 -0.78 6.02
N ASP A 237 12.16 0.24 5.74
CA ASP A 237 12.21 0.87 4.42
C ASP A 237 13.42 0.47 3.57
N ARG A 238 14.24 -0.52 3.98
CA ARG A 238 15.47 -0.90 3.27
C ARG A 238 15.27 -1.16 1.78
N CYS A 239 14.24 -1.90 1.43
CA CYS A 239 13.93 -2.20 0.03
C CYS A 239 13.27 -1.03 -0.73
N GLN A 240 12.80 -0.01 -0.02
CA GLN A 240 12.23 1.22 -0.60
C GLN A 240 13.31 2.29 -0.80
N SER A 241 14.11 2.58 0.24
CA SER A 241 15.12 3.65 0.21
C SER A 241 16.21 3.44 -0.85
N CYS A 242 16.57 2.18 -1.14
CA CYS A 242 17.55 1.85 -2.19
C CYS A 242 16.96 1.87 -3.62
N CYS A 243 15.66 2.07 -3.79
CA CYS A 243 15.00 1.97 -5.09
C CYS A 243 15.21 3.23 -5.93
N PRO A 244 15.75 3.14 -7.17
CA PRO A 244 15.97 4.31 -8.03
C PRO A 244 14.66 5.06 -8.37
N HIS A 245 13.52 4.37 -8.41
CA HIS A 245 12.22 5.03 -8.64
C HIS A 245 11.82 5.90 -7.45
N ASN A 246 12.15 5.48 -6.24
CA ASN A 246 11.87 6.22 -5.02
C ASN A 246 12.78 7.45 -4.85
N GLN A 247 14.03 7.34 -5.26
CA GLN A 247 14.99 8.47 -5.22
C GLN A 247 14.50 9.65 -6.06
N LYS A 248 13.87 9.38 -7.21
CA LYS A 248 13.35 10.41 -8.13
C LYS A 248 11.96 10.91 -7.77
N ALA A 249 11.25 10.23 -6.88
CA ALA A 249 9.90 10.60 -6.49
C ALA A 249 9.90 11.96 -5.74
N PRO A 250 8.92 12.85 -5.99
CA PRO A 250 8.79 14.10 -5.25
C PRO A 250 8.37 13.83 -3.80
N MET A 251 8.63 14.80 -2.93
CA MET A 251 8.09 14.81 -1.57
C MET A 251 6.55 14.90 -1.61
N HIS A 252 5.90 14.41 -0.54
CA HIS A 252 4.45 14.54 -0.40
C HIS A 252 4.01 16.00 -0.34
N ARG A 253 2.74 16.23 -0.66
CA ARG A 253 2.13 17.57 -0.64
C ARG A 253 1.09 17.75 0.48
N SER A 254 0.63 16.62 1.03
CA SER A 254 -0.43 16.66 2.04
C SER A 254 0.14 16.87 3.44
N PRO A 255 -0.30 17.92 4.18
CA PRO A 255 0.19 18.16 5.54
C PRO A 255 -0.18 17.05 6.54
N HIS A 256 -1.06 16.14 6.16
CA HIS A 256 -1.39 14.97 6.99
C HIS A 256 -0.24 14.00 7.13
N PHE A 257 0.73 14.03 6.20
CA PHE A 257 1.87 13.11 6.17
C PHE A 257 3.20 13.80 6.52
N ASP A 258 3.14 15.03 7.01
CA ASP A 258 4.30 15.66 7.65
C ASP A 258 4.75 14.80 8.84
N PRO A 259 6.08 14.55 8.99
CA PRO A 259 6.59 13.82 10.12
C PRO A 259 6.20 14.50 11.43
N LEU A 260 5.63 13.76 12.38
CA LEU A 260 5.29 14.25 13.72
C LEU A 260 6.52 14.32 14.63
N PHE A 261 7.57 13.59 14.29
CA PHE A 261 8.82 13.53 15.03
C PHE A 261 9.97 13.14 14.10
N ASP A 262 11.18 13.52 14.52
CA ASP A 262 12.41 13.05 13.89
C ASP A 262 13.03 11.96 14.79
N PRO A 263 13.11 10.71 14.31
CA PRO A 263 13.65 9.60 15.09
C PRO A 263 15.15 9.75 15.42
N LEU A 264 15.86 10.73 14.84
CA LEU A 264 17.25 11.02 15.14
C LEU A 264 17.39 11.94 16.35
N THR A 265 16.37 12.72 16.66
CA THR A 265 16.39 13.77 17.71
C THR A 265 15.38 13.53 18.82
N ILE A 266 14.41 12.65 18.63
CA ILE A 266 13.40 12.31 19.64
C ILE A 266 14.08 11.73 20.89
N SER A 267 13.72 12.23 22.06
CA SER A 267 14.21 11.72 23.35
C SER A 267 13.48 10.42 23.75
N ASP A 268 14.12 9.61 24.59
CA ASP A 268 13.51 8.39 25.15
C ASP A 268 12.18 8.69 25.88
N ARG A 269 12.07 9.84 26.52
CA ARG A 269 10.84 10.28 27.19
C ARG A 269 9.69 10.54 26.20
N GLU A 270 9.99 11.16 25.08
CA GLU A 270 9.01 11.43 24.02
C GLU A 270 8.59 10.11 23.35
N TRP A 271 9.53 9.19 23.14
CA TRP A 271 9.25 7.85 22.66
C TRP A 271 8.26 7.09 23.55
N LEU A 272 8.46 7.12 24.86
CA LEU A 272 7.62 6.42 25.83
C LEU A 272 6.23 7.06 25.99
N ALA A 273 6.01 8.26 25.46
CA ALA A 273 4.75 9.00 25.51
C ALA A 273 3.90 8.85 24.25
N MET A 274 4.43 8.23 23.21
CA MET A 274 3.74 7.96 21.93
C MET A 274 3.02 6.62 21.93
#